data_3eb6f6fbe35178f6ae729aacc50abfde
#
_entry.id   3eb6f6fbe35178f6ae729aacc50abfde
#
_cell.length_a   1.000
_cell.length_b   1.000
_cell.length_c   1.000
_cell.angle_alpha   90.00
_cell.angle_beta   90.00
_cell.angle_gamma   90.00
#
_symmetry.space_group_name_H-M   'P 1'
#
loop_
_entity.id
_entity.type
_entity.pdbx_description
1 polymer ?
#
loop_
_entity_poly.entity_id
_entity_poly.type
_entity_poly.pdbx_seq_one_letter_code
_entity_poly.pdbx_strand_id
1 'polypeptide(L)'
;MNRRVAIINDLKRYDRMAYLNSVSIISAFGDRAYIDIEEDKKYDAFLSGYIADSSKILEYRELIGDAKLDNQRALFLCDPVFADNGKRYENITDTHIENYKKLMEVSDIITPNFTEALMLIDEPYKENCEKYKIIKYENDSKEKIDILSKKIIESFFPILNKIRFKKNQISVITGIELYNAVLTILDVYDGDHGKRQTTCNYSEKIEDRSGAGEIFDAMFFETSTNGFNLVDSLSATTSFINNSLRFSRDKNIDPKLGIFFEPILYENLMVMRNKLIERNKQFKGEENVRH
;
A
#
# COMPACT_ATOMS: atom_id res chain seq x y z
N MET A 1 -18.51 5.35 5.94
CA MET A 1 -18.50 6.78 5.58
C MET A 1 -18.81 6.86 4.10
N ASN A 2 -19.23 7.98 3.58
CA ASN A 2 -19.53 8.12 2.13
C ASN A 2 -18.56 9.18 1.57
N ARG A 3 -17.26 8.86 1.66
CA ARG A 3 -16.18 9.74 1.20
C ARG A 3 -16.15 9.78 -0.32
N ARG A 4 -15.65 10.88 -0.86
CA ARG A 4 -15.32 11.03 -2.27
C ARG A 4 -13.83 10.80 -2.44
N VAL A 5 -13.47 9.74 -3.14
CA VAL A 5 -12.09 9.30 -3.33
C VAL A 5 -11.72 9.45 -4.80
N ALA A 6 -10.76 10.32 -5.10
CA ALA A 6 -10.20 10.44 -6.45
C ALA A 6 -9.11 9.39 -6.65
N ILE A 7 -9.20 8.65 -7.75
CA ILE A 7 -8.21 7.67 -8.19
C ILE A 7 -7.47 8.23 -9.39
N ILE A 8 -6.19 8.47 -9.23
CA ILE A 8 -5.28 9.02 -10.24
C ILE A 8 -4.40 7.88 -10.74
N ASN A 9 -4.77 7.32 -11.87
CA ASN A 9 -4.03 6.20 -12.45
C ASN A 9 -4.26 6.16 -13.96
N ASP A 10 -3.21 6.37 -14.74
CA ASP A 10 -3.30 6.29 -16.19
C ASP A 10 -3.47 4.84 -16.64
N LEU A 11 -4.31 4.65 -17.64
CA LEU A 11 -4.50 3.34 -18.27
C LEU A 11 -3.23 2.97 -19.03
N LYS A 12 -2.49 1.99 -18.56
CA LYS A 12 -1.56 1.26 -19.42
C LYS A 12 -2.39 0.55 -20.50
N ARG A 13 -1.97 0.66 -21.74
CA ARG A 13 -2.68 0.13 -22.94
C ARG A 13 -3.05 -1.36 -22.85
N TYR A 14 -2.43 -2.09 -21.91
CA TYR A 14 -2.59 -3.54 -21.70
C TYR A 14 -3.12 -3.91 -20.30
N ASP A 15 -3.24 -2.95 -19.40
CA ASP A 15 -3.65 -3.20 -18.01
C ASP A 15 -5.01 -2.52 -17.74
N ARG A 16 -6.07 -3.15 -18.23
CA ARG A 16 -7.46 -2.74 -17.98
C ARG A 16 -7.83 -2.75 -16.50
N MET A 17 -6.98 -3.32 -15.64
CA MET A 17 -7.36 -3.75 -14.31
C MET A 17 -6.99 -2.77 -13.21
N ALA A 18 -5.96 -1.95 -13.40
CA ALA A 18 -5.38 -1.16 -12.32
C ALA A 18 -6.40 -0.29 -11.57
N TYR A 19 -7.01 0.69 -12.22
CA TYR A 19 -7.96 1.56 -11.52
C TYR A 19 -9.32 0.86 -11.22
N LEU A 20 -9.71 -0.17 -12.02
CA LEU A 20 -10.93 -0.94 -11.74
C LEU A 20 -10.84 -1.71 -10.44
N ASN A 21 -9.67 -2.24 -10.10
CA ASN A 21 -9.42 -2.89 -8.83
C ASN A 21 -9.69 -1.92 -7.67
N SER A 22 -9.12 -0.71 -7.75
CA SER A 22 -9.32 0.33 -6.74
C SER A 22 -10.78 0.77 -6.66
N VAL A 23 -11.45 1.00 -7.80
CA VAL A 23 -12.88 1.36 -7.84
C VAL A 23 -13.74 0.30 -7.16
N SER A 24 -13.51 -0.99 -7.47
CA SER A 24 -14.28 -2.10 -6.90
C SER A 24 -14.15 -2.16 -5.38
N ILE A 25 -12.92 -2.03 -4.87
CA ILE A 25 -12.64 -2.09 -3.43
C ILE A 25 -13.23 -0.88 -2.71
N ILE A 26 -12.92 0.35 -3.16
CA ILE A 26 -13.42 1.59 -2.55
C ILE A 26 -14.94 1.60 -2.49
N SER A 27 -15.59 1.21 -3.59
CA SER A 27 -17.06 1.14 -3.66
C SER A 27 -17.64 0.09 -2.71
N ALA A 28 -16.96 -1.04 -2.55
CA ALA A 28 -17.38 -2.11 -1.64
C ALA A 28 -17.30 -1.71 -0.15
N PHE A 29 -16.42 -0.78 0.21
CA PHE A 29 -16.38 -0.16 1.55
C PHE A 29 -17.45 0.93 1.74
N GLY A 30 -18.18 1.32 0.69
CA GLY A 30 -19.27 2.31 0.73
C GLY A 30 -18.83 3.74 0.44
N ASP A 31 -17.62 3.92 -0.05
CA ASP A 31 -17.11 5.20 -0.51
C ASP A 31 -17.35 5.38 -2.02
N ARG A 32 -17.28 6.61 -2.51
CA ARG A 32 -17.51 6.96 -3.92
C ARG A 32 -16.19 7.13 -4.61
N ALA A 33 -15.87 6.21 -5.51
CA ALA A 33 -14.69 6.29 -6.35
C ALA A 33 -14.94 7.21 -7.55
N TYR A 34 -14.02 8.12 -7.80
CA TYR A 34 -13.97 8.99 -8.96
C TYR A 34 -12.66 8.73 -9.70
N ILE A 35 -12.75 8.67 -11.03
CA ILE A 35 -11.56 8.53 -11.87
C ILE A 35 -11.08 9.94 -12.18
N ASP A 36 -9.81 10.21 -11.81
CA ASP A 36 -9.18 11.51 -11.97
C ASP A 36 -9.75 12.62 -11.04
N ILE A 37 -9.15 13.80 -11.09
CA ILE A 37 -9.56 14.98 -10.33
C ILE A 37 -10.32 15.93 -11.27
N GLU A 38 -11.57 16.22 -10.92
CA GLU A 38 -12.36 17.26 -11.59
C GLU A 38 -12.26 18.55 -10.76
N GLU A 39 -11.92 19.69 -11.40
CA GLU A 39 -11.64 20.98 -10.74
C GLU A 39 -12.77 21.48 -9.82
N ASP A 40 -14.02 21.23 -10.17
CA ASP A 40 -15.19 21.70 -9.41
C ASP A 40 -15.62 20.77 -8.28
N LYS A 41 -14.95 19.63 -8.10
CA LYS A 41 -15.30 18.64 -7.08
C LYS A 41 -14.39 18.69 -5.87
N LYS A 42 -15.00 18.58 -4.68
CA LYS A 42 -14.26 18.38 -3.42
C LYS A 42 -14.11 16.90 -3.14
N TYR A 43 -12.90 16.51 -2.79
CA TYR A 43 -12.56 15.14 -2.45
C TYR A 43 -12.18 15.01 -0.97
N ASP A 44 -12.46 13.84 -0.40
CA ASP A 44 -12.11 13.51 0.98
C ASP A 44 -10.81 12.68 1.02
N ALA A 45 -10.43 12.12 -0.14
CA ALA A 45 -9.19 11.37 -0.26
C ALA A 45 -8.72 11.25 -1.73
N PHE A 46 -7.44 10.92 -1.87
CA PHE A 46 -6.75 10.71 -3.14
C PHE A 46 -5.92 9.43 -3.09
N LEU A 47 -5.95 8.66 -4.16
CA LEU A 47 -5.06 7.52 -4.41
C LEU A 47 -4.38 7.74 -5.75
N SER A 48 -3.05 7.76 -5.79
CA SER A 48 -2.32 7.79 -7.06
C SER A 48 -1.52 6.52 -7.26
N GLY A 49 -1.45 6.08 -8.51
CA GLY A 49 -0.62 4.99 -8.99
C GLY A 49 0.21 5.41 -10.19
N TYR A 50 0.13 4.66 -11.29
CA TYR A 50 0.89 4.94 -12.50
C TYR A 50 0.42 6.23 -13.22
N ILE A 51 1.36 7.14 -13.47
CA ILE A 51 1.15 8.37 -14.21
C ILE A 51 2.15 8.40 -15.38
N ALA A 52 1.63 8.33 -16.61
CA ALA A 52 2.45 8.17 -17.82
C ALA A 52 3.18 9.46 -18.22
N ASP A 53 2.57 10.62 -17.96
CA ASP A 53 3.15 11.93 -18.26
C ASP A 53 3.75 12.55 -17.00
N SER A 54 5.07 12.76 -17.04
CA SER A 54 5.79 13.33 -15.89
C SER A 54 5.34 14.74 -15.52
N SER A 55 4.81 15.53 -16.46
CA SER A 55 4.29 16.88 -16.17
C SER A 55 3.01 16.83 -15.36
N LYS A 56 2.14 15.85 -15.62
CA LYS A 56 0.90 15.63 -14.86
C LYS A 56 1.15 15.29 -13.40
N ILE A 57 2.27 14.66 -13.07
CA ILE A 57 2.63 14.37 -11.67
C ILE A 57 2.71 15.67 -10.87
N LEU A 58 3.28 16.72 -11.44
CA LEU A 58 3.37 18.03 -10.77
C LEU A 58 2.01 18.75 -10.73
N GLU A 59 1.20 18.62 -11.78
CA GLU A 59 -0.16 19.16 -11.80
C GLU A 59 -1.00 18.52 -10.68
N TYR A 60 -0.98 17.20 -10.55
CA TYR A 60 -1.67 16.49 -9.45
C TYR A 60 -1.13 16.90 -8.07
N ARG A 61 0.19 17.11 -7.94
CA ARG A 61 0.77 17.60 -6.68
C ARG A 61 0.15 18.94 -6.26
N GLU A 62 -0.02 19.88 -7.21
CA GLU A 62 -0.64 21.18 -6.96
C GLU A 62 -2.12 21.03 -6.61
N LEU A 63 -2.90 20.32 -7.44
CA LEU A 63 -4.33 20.09 -7.22
C LEU A 63 -4.61 19.42 -5.86
N ILE A 64 -3.84 18.39 -5.49
CA ILE A 64 -3.98 17.71 -4.20
C ILE A 64 -3.54 18.64 -3.06
N GLY A 65 -2.45 19.39 -3.26
CA GLY A 65 -1.97 20.35 -2.27
C GLY A 65 -3.05 21.40 -1.94
N ASP A 66 -3.66 22.00 -2.94
CA ASP A 66 -4.74 22.98 -2.80
C ASP A 66 -5.99 22.34 -2.16
N ALA A 67 -6.39 21.15 -2.60
CA ALA A 67 -7.51 20.42 -2.01
C ALA A 67 -7.29 20.12 -0.52
N LYS A 68 -6.05 19.82 -0.11
CA LYS A 68 -5.70 19.60 1.30
C LYS A 68 -5.64 20.90 2.13
N LEU A 69 -5.39 22.04 1.51
CA LEU A 69 -5.54 23.34 2.18
C LEU A 69 -7.01 23.65 2.48
N ASP A 70 -7.91 23.34 1.56
CA ASP A 70 -9.36 23.49 1.72
C ASP A 70 -9.94 22.45 2.70
N ASN A 71 -9.46 21.21 2.67
CA ASN A 71 -9.88 20.12 3.53
C ASN A 71 -8.66 19.46 4.21
N GLN A 72 -8.24 19.97 5.36
CA GLN A 72 -7.10 19.46 6.12
C GLN A 72 -7.25 17.99 6.57
N ARG A 73 -8.45 17.41 6.46
CA ARG A 73 -8.72 16.00 6.76
C ARG A 73 -8.61 15.11 5.51
N ALA A 74 -8.44 15.69 4.34
CA ALA A 74 -8.25 14.91 3.13
C ALA A 74 -6.95 14.10 3.21
N LEU A 75 -7.05 12.81 2.89
CA LEU A 75 -5.93 11.88 2.95
C LEU A 75 -5.40 11.59 1.55
N PHE A 76 -4.10 11.44 1.42
CA PHE A 76 -3.48 11.08 0.16
C PHE A 76 -2.54 9.88 0.34
N LEU A 77 -2.83 8.79 -0.40
CA LEU A 77 -1.95 7.66 -0.59
C LEU A 77 -1.29 7.77 -1.96
N CYS A 78 0.03 7.78 -2.00
CA CYS A 78 0.84 7.79 -3.23
C CYS A 78 1.58 6.47 -3.40
N ASP A 79 1.22 5.73 -4.43
CA ASP A 79 2.01 4.62 -4.97
C ASP A 79 2.84 5.16 -6.15
N PRO A 80 4.16 5.23 -6.02
CA PRO A 80 5.01 5.78 -7.08
C PRO A 80 5.33 4.72 -8.13
N VAL A 81 4.35 4.33 -8.93
CA VAL A 81 4.45 3.24 -9.89
C VAL A 81 5.37 3.60 -11.06
N PHE A 82 6.66 3.25 -10.97
CA PHE A 82 7.63 3.54 -12.04
C PHE A 82 8.61 2.40 -12.33
N ALA A 83 8.70 1.37 -11.49
CA ALA A 83 9.66 0.29 -11.66
C ALA A 83 9.19 -1.00 -10.97
N ASP A 84 9.69 -2.13 -11.42
CA ASP A 84 9.52 -3.43 -10.77
C ASP A 84 10.67 -4.37 -11.10
N ASN A 85 10.96 -5.35 -10.22
CA ASN A 85 12.00 -6.36 -10.41
C ASN A 85 13.38 -5.79 -10.83
N GLY A 86 13.76 -4.64 -10.26
CA GLY A 86 15.02 -3.95 -10.52
C GLY A 86 15.07 -3.19 -11.85
N LYS A 87 13.94 -3.02 -12.54
CA LYS A 87 13.87 -2.36 -13.84
C LYS A 87 12.79 -1.28 -13.85
N ARG A 88 13.12 -0.14 -14.45
CA ARG A 88 12.12 0.90 -14.76
C ARG A 88 11.18 0.41 -15.85
N TYR A 89 9.94 0.86 -15.79
CA TYR A 89 9.01 0.68 -16.91
C TYR A 89 9.47 1.48 -18.12
N GLU A 90 9.10 1.02 -19.33
CA GLU A 90 9.67 1.47 -20.61
C GLU A 90 9.61 2.99 -20.82
N ASN A 91 8.53 3.64 -20.37
CA ASN A 91 8.33 5.09 -20.60
C ASN A 91 8.75 5.97 -19.40
N ILE A 92 9.37 5.40 -18.38
CA ILE A 92 9.76 6.13 -17.17
C ILE A 92 11.17 6.72 -17.32
N THR A 93 11.27 8.02 -17.10
CA THR A 93 12.53 8.80 -17.13
C THR A 93 12.94 9.23 -15.71
N ASP A 94 14.14 9.78 -15.57
CA ASP A 94 14.58 10.38 -14.29
C ASP A 94 13.64 11.50 -13.85
N THR A 95 13.07 12.26 -14.80
CA THR A 95 12.10 13.32 -14.50
C THR A 95 10.83 12.77 -13.82
N HIS A 96 10.35 11.59 -14.22
CA HIS A 96 9.22 10.95 -13.52
C HIS A 96 9.56 10.66 -12.06
N ILE A 97 10.73 10.07 -11.81
CA ILE A 97 11.18 9.72 -10.45
C ILE A 97 11.28 10.98 -9.58
N GLU A 98 11.91 12.03 -10.08
CA GLU A 98 12.04 13.31 -9.37
C GLU A 98 10.67 13.97 -9.11
N ASN A 99 9.74 13.87 -10.05
CA ASN A 99 8.40 14.40 -9.87
C ASN A 99 7.57 13.56 -8.89
N TYR A 100 7.73 12.23 -8.87
CA TYR A 100 7.15 11.39 -7.83
C TYR A 100 7.67 11.72 -6.43
N LYS A 101 8.98 12.01 -6.27
CA LYS A 101 9.53 12.49 -4.99
C LYS A 101 8.79 13.73 -4.50
N LYS A 102 8.53 14.71 -5.40
CA LYS A 102 7.77 15.92 -5.07
C LYS A 102 6.28 15.62 -4.76
N LEU A 103 5.66 14.67 -5.47
CA LEU A 103 4.29 14.25 -5.19
C LEU A 103 4.18 13.59 -3.81
N MET A 104 5.17 12.76 -3.46
CA MET A 104 5.23 12.10 -2.15
C MET A 104 5.40 13.10 -0.97
N GLU A 105 5.92 14.32 -1.19
CA GLU A 105 6.00 15.36 -0.16
C GLU A 105 4.63 15.81 0.37
N VAL A 106 3.58 15.73 -0.44
CA VAL A 106 2.21 16.10 -0.06
C VAL A 106 1.35 14.90 0.38
N SER A 107 1.87 13.66 0.23
CA SER A 107 1.14 12.44 0.60
C SER A 107 1.24 12.11 2.10
N ASP A 108 0.23 11.45 2.64
CA ASP A 108 0.18 10.99 4.02
C ASP A 108 0.69 9.55 4.14
N ILE A 109 0.48 8.77 3.09
CA ILE A 109 0.90 7.38 2.98
C ILE A 109 1.66 7.22 1.66
N ILE A 110 2.77 6.50 1.69
CA ILE A 110 3.51 6.07 0.49
C ILE A 110 3.63 4.55 0.49
N THR A 111 3.49 3.95 -0.70
CA THR A 111 3.49 2.48 -0.87
C THR A 111 4.46 1.97 -1.94
N PRO A 112 5.72 2.50 -2.03
CA PRO A 112 6.65 2.02 -3.04
C PRO A 112 6.89 0.52 -2.90
N ASN A 113 7.02 -0.19 -4.02
CA ASN A 113 7.59 -1.52 -4.00
C ASN A 113 9.11 -1.46 -3.69
N PHE A 114 9.71 -2.62 -3.41
CA PHE A 114 11.12 -2.66 -3.02
C PHE A 114 12.08 -2.10 -4.09
N THR A 115 11.78 -2.30 -5.38
CA THR A 115 12.55 -1.72 -6.49
C THR A 115 12.48 -0.20 -6.46
N GLU A 116 11.29 0.33 -6.34
CA GLU A 116 11.03 1.77 -6.30
C GLU A 116 11.67 2.41 -5.07
N ALA A 117 11.51 1.78 -3.90
CA ALA A 117 12.13 2.26 -2.66
C ALA A 117 13.64 2.41 -2.79
N LEU A 118 14.33 1.46 -3.43
CA LEU A 118 15.76 1.53 -3.67
C LEU A 118 16.13 2.58 -4.72
N MET A 119 15.38 2.67 -5.83
CA MET A 119 15.63 3.68 -6.86
C MET A 119 15.39 5.11 -6.38
N LEU A 120 14.41 5.33 -5.49
CA LEU A 120 14.16 6.64 -4.88
C LEU A 120 15.35 7.17 -4.07
N ILE A 121 16.22 6.29 -3.60
CA ILE A 121 17.39 6.63 -2.77
C ILE A 121 18.73 6.29 -3.43
N ASP A 122 18.71 5.98 -4.72
CA ASP A 122 19.89 5.65 -5.54
C ASP A 122 20.70 4.45 -4.99
N GLU A 123 20.01 3.46 -4.39
CA GLU A 123 20.64 2.23 -3.90
C GLU A 123 20.56 1.10 -4.94
N PRO A 124 21.61 0.25 -5.07
CA PRO A 124 21.63 -0.82 -6.05
C PRO A 124 20.64 -1.94 -5.72
N TYR A 125 19.76 -2.26 -6.67
CA TYR A 125 18.72 -3.29 -6.47
C TYR A 125 19.31 -4.69 -6.29
N LYS A 126 20.26 -5.09 -7.17
CA LYS A 126 20.75 -6.48 -7.20
C LYS A 126 21.34 -6.92 -5.86
N GLU A 127 22.27 -6.14 -5.33
CA GLU A 127 22.95 -6.46 -4.06
C GLU A 127 21.97 -6.46 -2.88
N ASN A 128 21.05 -5.50 -2.85
CA ASN A 128 20.04 -5.46 -1.81
C ASN A 128 19.04 -6.62 -1.92
N CYS A 129 18.62 -6.98 -3.14
CA CYS A 129 17.70 -8.09 -3.37
C CYS A 129 18.33 -9.44 -2.98
N GLU A 130 19.57 -9.71 -3.38
CA GLU A 130 20.29 -10.94 -3.03
C GLU A 130 20.42 -11.13 -1.52
N LYS A 131 20.63 -10.07 -0.77
CA LYS A 131 20.71 -10.09 0.70
C LYS A 131 19.43 -10.65 1.35
N TYR A 132 18.25 -10.37 0.80
CA TYR A 132 16.99 -10.83 1.37
C TYR A 132 16.52 -12.15 0.76
N LYS A 133 16.79 -12.42 -0.51
CA LYS A 133 16.38 -13.67 -1.18
C LYS A 133 16.95 -14.95 -0.55
N ILE A 134 18.04 -14.86 0.20
CA ILE A 134 18.60 -16.00 0.93
C ILE A 134 17.92 -16.28 2.28
N ILE A 135 17.12 -15.33 2.77
CA ILE A 135 16.43 -15.47 4.05
C ILE A 135 15.24 -16.40 3.88
N LYS A 136 15.26 -17.53 4.61
CA LYS A 136 14.14 -18.46 4.66
C LYS A 136 13.19 -18.09 5.80
N TYR A 137 11.93 -17.89 5.45
CA TYR A 137 10.87 -17.74 6.43
C TYR A 137 10.38 -19.12 6.88
N GLU A 138 10.44 -19.38 8.18
CA GLU A 138 9.94 -20.63 8.80
C GLU A 138 8.88 -20.26 9.83
N ASN A 139 7.69 -20.80 9.65
CA ASN A 139 6.55 -20.57 10.55
C ASN A 139 6.56 -21.60 11.70
N ASP A 140 7.72 -21.75 12.37
CA ASP A 140 7.94 -22.79 13.39
C ASP A 140 7.45 -22.34 14.77
N SER A 141 7.81 -21.10 15.16
CA SER A 141 7.40 -20.53 16.44
C SER A 141 7.33 -19.01 16.37
N LYS A 142 6.44 -18.43 17.18
CA LYS A 142 6.29 -16.97 17.26
C LYS A 142 7.62 -16.29 17.61
N GLU A 143 8.38 -16.88 18.54
CA GLU A 143 9.67 -16.32 18.98
C GLU A 143 10.68 -16.21 17.82
N LYS A 144 10.80 -17.26 17.00
CA LYS A 144 11.69 -17.25 15.82
C LYS A 144 11.26 -16.21 14.79
N ILE A 145 9.93 -16.10 14.56
CA ILE A 145 9.36 -15.10 13.66
C ILE A 145 9.67 -13.70 14.17
N ASP A 146 9.48 -13.42 15.46
CA ASP A 146 9.74 -12.13 16.06
C ASP A 146 11.22 -11.74 15.96
N ILE A 147 12.14 -12.69 16.21
CA ILE A 147 13.59 -12.46 16.05
C ILE A 147 13.96 -12.15 14.59
N LEU A 148 13.43 -12.93 13.64
CA LEU A 148 13.67 -12.70 12.21
C LEU A 148 13.13 -11.35 11.77
N SER A 149 11.89 -11.03 12.15
CA SER A 149 11.22 -9.77 11.84
C SER A 149 12.03 -8.58 12.36
N LYS A 150 12.49 -8.64 13.60
CA LYS A 150 13.32 -7.58 14.20
C LYS A 150 14.60 -7.35 13.41
N LYS A 151 15.35 -8.41 13.06
CA LYS A 151 16.59 -8.30 12.28
C LYS A 151 16.35 -7.67 10.91
N ILE A 152 15.28 -8.09 10.22
CA ILE A 152 14.94 -7.56 8.91
C ILE A 152 14.56 -6.08 9.03
N ILE A 153 13.66 -5.73 9.94
CA ILE A 153 13.23 -4.35 10.17
C ILE A 153 14.42 -3.43 10.47
N GLU A 154 15.33 -3.85 11.35
CA GLU A 154 16.53 -3.08 11.67
C GLU A 154 17.39 -2.83 10.42
N SER A 155 17.49 -3.80 9.51
CA SER A 155 18.23 -3.65 8.26
C SER A 155 17.58 -2.69 7.25
N PHE A 156 16.27 -2.41 7.40
CA PHE A 156 15.51 -1.48 6.55
C PHE A 156 15.51 -0.04 7.06
N PHE A 157 15.93 0.24 8.29
CA PHE A 157 15.93 1.61 8.81
C PHE A 157 16.67 2.64 7.95
N PRO A 158 17.83 2.34 7.34
CA PRO A 158 18.48 3.27 6.42
C PRO A 158 17.59 3.64 5.22
N ILE A 159 16.92 2.66 4.63
CA ILE A 159 16.00 2.85 3.50
C ILE A 159 14.79 3.67 3.96
N LEU A 160 14.11 3.24 5.01
CA LEU A 160 12.93 3.89 5.58
C LEU A 160 13.16 5.34 5.98
N ASN A 161 14.37 5.68 6.45
CA ASN A 161 14.72 7.05 6.76
C ASN A 161 14.90 7.93 5.52
N LYS A 162 15.46 7.36 4.45
CA LYS A 162 15.72 8.09 3.20
C LYS A 162 14.46 8.29 2.35
N ILE A 163 13.50 7.34 2.37
CA ILE A 163 12.25 7.45 1.59
C ILE A 163 11.15 8.28 2.30
N ARG A 164 11.41 8.79 3.48
CA ARG A 164 10.47 9.68 4.16
C ARG A 164 10.61 11.10 3.63
N PHE A 165 9.60 11.57 2.92
CA PHE A 165 9.58 12.88 2.24
C PHE A 165 8.95 13.99 3.08
N LYS A 166 8.15 13.64 4.10
CA LYS A 166 7.62 14.60 5.07
C LYS A 166 7.51 14.01 6.47
N LYS A 167 7.36 14.89 7.46
CA LYS A 167 7.11 14.54 8.85
C LYS A 167 5.79 13.79 9.00
N ASN A 168 5.74 12.80 9.85
CA ASN A 168 4.54 12.00 10.15
C ASN A 168 3.97 11.21 8.94
N GLN A 169 4.79 10.95 7.93
CA GLN A 169 4.41 10.13 6.79
C GLN A 169 4.43 8.64 7.14
N ILE A 170 3.41 7.92 6.72
CA ILE A 170 3.36 6.46 6.78
C ILE A 170 4.05 5.91 5.54
N SER A 171 5.03 5.02 5.73
CA SER A 171 5.74 4.37 4.63
C SER A 171 5.48 2.88 4.65
N VAL A 172 5.07 2.33 3.52
CA VAL A 172 4.87 0.88 3.36
C VAL A 172 5.73 0.42 2.18
N ILE A 173 6.75 -0.41 2.44
CA ILE A 173 7.53 -1.04 1.36
C ILE A 173 6.94 -2.41 1.07
N THR A 174 6.49 -2.61 -0.16
CA THR A 174 5.87 -3.85 -0.63
C THR A 174 6.85 -4.69 -1.46
N GLY A 175 6.52 -5.96 -1.70
CA GLY A 175 7.22 -6.79 -2.69
C GLY A 175 8.66 -7.17 -2.32
N ILE A 176 9.03 -7.23 -1.04
CA ILE A 176 10.36 -7.67 -0.62
C ILE A 176 10.43 -9.19 -0.70
N GLU A 177 11.11 -9.72 -1.71
CA GLU A 177 11.25 -11.16 -1.89
C GLU A 177 12.22 -11.80 -0.89
N LEU A 178 11.73 -12.77 -0.15
CA LEU A 178 12.52 -13.74 0.60
C LEU A 178 12.63 -15.06 -0.18
N TYR A 179 13.36 -16.04 0.35
CA TYR A 179 13.51 -17.34 -0.29
C TYR A 179 12.15 -18.00 -0.63
N ASN A 180 11.26 -18.03 0.34
CA ASN A 180 9.95 -18.72 0.24
C ASN A 180 8.74 -17.87 0.64
N ALA A 181 8.93 -16.56 0.80
CA ALA A 181 7.87 -15.65 1.20
C ALA A 181 8.07 -14.27 0.53
N VAL A 182 7.04 -13.45 0.56
CA VAL A 182 7.10 -12.03 0.26
C VAL A 182 6.85 -11.25 1.53
N LEU A 183 7.67 -10.26 1.80
CA LEU A 183 7.58 -9.43 2.98
C LEU A 183 7.06 -8.03 2.61
N THR A 184 6.21 -7.48 3.46
CA THR A 184 5.80 -6.07 3.43
C THR A 184 6.17 -5.43 4.75
N ILE A 185 6.78 -4.24 4.71
CA ILE A 185 7.20 -3.48 5.89
C ILE A 185 6.35 -2.21 5.98
N LEU A 186 5.75 -1.97 7.14
CA LEU A 186 5.05 -0.74 7.50
C LEU A 186 5.90 0.03 8.52
N ASP A 187 6.14 1.30 8.25
CA ASP A 187 6.83 2.23 9.13
C ASP A 187 6.00 3.47 9.40
N VAL A 188 5.78 3.74 10.67
CA VAL A 188 5.10 4.94 11.17
C VAL A 188 6.07 5.69 12.08
N TYR A 189 6.38 6.92 11.71
CA TYR A 189 7.24 7.77 12.51
C TYR A 189 6.52 9.05 12.90
N ASP A 190 6.26 9.18 14.20
CA ASP A 190 5.77 10.42 14.81
C ASP A 190 6.95 11.35 15.07
N GLY A 191 7.19 12.25 14.13
CA GLY A 191 8.30 13.21 14.22
C GLY A 191 8.08 14.28 15.29
N ASP A 192 6.88 14.45 15.84
CA ASP A 192 6.59 15.40 16.91
C ASP A 192 7.04 14.86 18.27
N HIS A 193 6.92 13.56 18.47
CA HIS A 193 7.27 12.90 19.72
C HIS A 193 8.52 12.01 19.61
N GLY A 194 9.12 11.92 18.42
CA GLY A 194 10.28 11.05 18.17
C GLY A 194 9.97 9.55 18.31
N LYS A 195 8.70 9.15 18.21
CA LYS A 195 8.28 7.76 18.35
C LYS A 195 8.21 7.08 16.99
N ARG A 196 8.68 5.84 16.93
CA ARG A 196 8.63 5.01 15.74
C ARG A 196 7.97 3.68 16.03
N GLN A 197 7.06 3.29 15.16
CA GLN A 197 6.49 1.94 15.15
C GLN A 197 6.73 1.34 13.77
N THR A 198 7.50 0.27 13.72
CA THR A 198 7.77 -0.48 12.48
C THR A 198 7.32 -1.91 12.68
N THR A 199 6.61 -2.44 11.71
CA THR A 199 6.16 -3.84 11.69
C THR A 199 6.32 -4.40 10.29
N CYS A 200 6.28 -5.72 10.18
CA CYS A 200 6.27 -6.40 8.89
C CYS A 200 5.24 -7.52 8.88
N ASN A 201 4.81 -7.88 7.68
CA ASN A 201 3.95 -9.03 7.45
C ASN A 201 4.50 -9.91 6.34
N TYR A 202 4.36 -11.21 6.50
CA TYR A 202 4.82 -12.22 5.55
C TYR A 202 3.64 -12.75 4.76
N SER A 203 3.84 -12.81 3.44
CA SER A 203 2.90 -13.37 2.48
C SER A 203 3.47 -14.61 1.84
N GLU A 204 2.62 -15.53 1.42
CA GLU A 204 3.03 -16.68 0.63
C GLU A 204 3.58 -16.22 -0.72
N LYS A 205 4.70 -16.80 -1.16
CA LYS A 205 5.23 -16.57 -2.49
C LYS A 205 4.39 -17.35 -3.50
N ILE A 206 3.39 -16.68 -4.07
CA ILE A 206 2.54 -17.20 -5.14
C ILE A 206 3.02 -16.57 -6.45
N GLU A 207 2.64 -17.19 -7.57
CA GLU A 207 2.92 -16.68 -8.91
C GLU A 207 2.59 -15.19 -9.02
N ASP A 208 3.52 -14.44 -9.62
CA ASP A 208 3.37 -13.00 -9.84
C ASP A 208 2.21 -12.72 -10.79
N ARG A 209 1.34 -11.79 -10.41
CA ARG A 209 0.17 -11.39 -11.17
C ARG A 209 0.03 -9.88 -11.14
N SER A 210 -0.30 -9.31 -12.27
CA SER A 210 -0.60 -7.88 -12.39
C SER A 210 -1.77 -7.47 -11.49
N GLY A 211 -1.71 -6.24 -10.95
CA GLY A 211 -2.77 -5.65 -10.14
C GLY A 211 -2.65 -5.86 -8.63
N ALA A 212 -1.59 -6.51 -8.14
CA ALA A 212 -1.39 -6.70 -6.69
C ALA A 212 -1.17 -5.37 -5.95
N GLY A 213 -0.43 -4.43 -6.55
CA GLY A 213 -0.16 -3.11 -5.97
C GLY A 213 -1.44 -2.31 -5.76
N GLU A 214 -2.24 -2.15 -6.80
CA GLU A 214 -3.50 -1.39 -6.75
C GLU A 214 -4.53 -2.00 -5.78
N ILE A 215 -4.57 -3.33 -5.69
CA ILE A 215 -5.39 -4.03 -4.70
C ILE A 215 -4.87 -3.75 -3.29
N PHE A 216 -3.54 -3.77 -3.11
CA PHE A 216 -2.90 -3.45 -1.84
C PHE A 216 -3.27 -2.03 -1.40
N ASP A 217 -3.07 -1.06 -2.26
CA ASP A 217 -3.28 0.36 -1.96
C ASP A 217 -4.73 0.65 -1.57
N ALA A 218 -5.68 0.19 -2.37
CA ALA A 218 -7.10 0.39 -2.09
C ALA A 218 -7.52 -0.30 -0.78
N MET A 219 -7.11 -1.55 -0.56
CA MET A 219 -7.44 -2.29 0.66
C MET A 219 -6.77 -1.70 1.90
N PHE A 220 -5.48 -1.32 1.80
CA PHE A 220 -4.76 -0.72 2.91
C PHE A 220 -5.33 0.66 3.26
N PHE A 221 -5.61 1.47 2.24
CA PHE A 221 -6.26 2.76 2.43
C PHE A 221 -7.62 2.61 3.13
N GLU A 222 -8.48 1.76 2.59
CA GLU A 222 -9.82 1.57 3.14
C GLU A 222 -9.81 0.99 4.55
N THR A 223 -8.99 -0.02 4.83
CA THR A 223 -8.91 -0.60 6.17
C THR A 223 -8.34 0.39 7.18
N SER A 224 -7.26 1.11 6.84
CA SER A 224 -6.61 2.09 7.73
C SER A 224 -7.49 3.29 8.06
N THR A 225 -8.43 3.63 7.19
CA THR A 225 -9.33 4.78 7.36
C THR A 225 -10.73 4.40 7.86
N ASN A 226 -11.09 3.11 7.91
CA ASN A 226 -12.37 2.59 8.38
C ASN A 226 -12.30 1.88 9.75
N GLY A 227 -11.35 2.26 10.60
CA GLY A 227 -11.31 1.89 12.01
C GLY A 227 -10.36 0.76 12.40
N PHE A 228 -9.62 0.19 11.46
CA PHE A 228 -8.48 -0.65 11.81
C PHE A 228 -7.28 0.22 12.23
N ASN A 229 -6.46 -0.26 13.15
CA ASN A 229 -5.13 0.32 13.31
C ASN A 229 -4.24 -0.11 12.13
N LEU A 230 -3.12 0.57 11.94
CA LEU A 230 -2.25 0.34 10.79
C LEU A 230 -1.66 -1.08 10.73
N VAL A 231 -1.39 -1.71 11.87
CA VAL A 231 -0.87 -3.08 11.94
C VAL A 231 -1.94 -4.08 11.50
N ASP A 232 -3.17 -3.92 12.00
CA ASP A 232 -4.30 -4.75 11.60
C ASP A 232 -4.67 -4.50 10.12
N SER A 233 -4.56 -3.25 9.65
CA SER A 233 -4.77 -2.90 8.23
C SER A 233 -3.76 -3.61 7.33
N LEU A 234 -2.48 -3.60 7.70
CA LEU A 234 -1.45 -4.34 6.97
C LEU A 234 -1.76 -5.84 6.92
N SER A 235 -2.11 -6.43 8.07
CA SER A 235 -2.44 -7.86 8.16
C SER A 235 -3.70 -8.22 7.35
N ALA A 236 -4.75 -7.40 7.42
CA ALA A 236 -5.98 -7.62 6.66
C ALA A 236 -5.74 -7.52 5.15
N THR A 237 -4.98 -6.50 4.72
CA THR A 237 -4.64 -6.28 3.31
C THR A 237 -3.80 -7.41 2.73
N THR A 238 -2.73 -7.81 3.41
CA THR A 238 -1.87 -8.90 2.93
C THR A 238 -2.60 -10.25 2.93
N SER A 239 -3.47 -10.49 3.91
CA SER A 239 -4.31 -11.70 3.94
C SER A 239 -5.31 -11.71 2.77
N PHE A 240 -5.92 -10.56 2.46
CA PHE A 240 -6.83 -10.46 1.32
C PHE A 240 -6.13 -10.75 -0.01
N ILE A 241 -4.95 -10.18 -0.24
CA ILE A 241 -4.15 -10.44 -1.45
C ILE A 241 -3.78 -11.92 -1.56
N ASN A 242 -3.31 -12.52 -0.47
CA ASN A 242 -2.99 -13.96 -0.46
C ASN A 242 -4.20 -14.83 -0.83
N ASN A 243 -5.37 -14.53 -0.24
CA ASN A 243 -6.60 -15.25 -0.54
C ASN A 243 -7.00 -15.06 -2.01
N SER A 244 -6.86 -13.85 -2.56
CA SER A 244 -7.17 -13.54 -3.94
C SER A 244 -6.23 -14.24 -4.93
N LEU A 245 -4.93 -14.29 -4.62
CA LEU A 245 -3.95 -15.03 -5.41
C LEU A 245 -4.22 -16.54 -5.40
N ARG A 246 -4.49 -17.12 -4.22
CA ARG A 246 -4.88 -18.53 -4.09
C ARG A 246 -6.16 -18.84 -4.87
N PHE A 247 -7.18 -18.00 -4.73
CA PHE A 247 -8.43 -18.15 -5.46
C PHE A 247 -8.22 -18.12 -6.97
N SER A 248 -7.41 -17.16 -7.46
CA SER A 248 -7.09 -17.05 -8.89
C SER A 248 -6.35 -18.29 -9.42
N ARG A 249 -5.38 -18.79 -8.65
CA ARG A 249 -4.65 -20.04 -8.95
C ARG A 249 -5.58 -21.24 -8.97
N ASP A 250 -6.41 -21.41 -7.93
CA ASP A 250 -7.29 -22.57 -7.80
C ASP A 250 -8.40 -22.59 -8.86
N LYS A 251 -8.73 -21.42 -9.41
CA LYS A 251 -9.64 -21.27 -10.56
C LYS A 251 -8.94 -21.36 -11.92
N ASN A 252 -7.61 -21.60 -11.94
CA ASN A 252 -6.79 -21.62 -13.16
C ASN A 252 -6.95 -20.36 -14.03
N ILE A 253 -7.09 -19.20 -13.41
CA ILE A 253 -7.13 -17.92 -14.12
C ILE A 253 -5.75 -17.66 -14.73
N ASP A 254 -5.69 -17.30 -16.01
CA ASP A 254 -4.44 -16.93 -16.68
C ASP A 254 -3.77 -15.76 -15.91
N PRO A 255 -2.49 -15.89 -15.49
CA PRO A 255 -1.76 -14.84 -14.78
C PRO A 255 -1.77 -13.49 -15.49
N LYS A 256 -1.82 -13.49 -16.82
CA LYS A 256 -1.90 -12.26 -17.65
C LYS A 256 -3.22 -11.50 -17.49
N LEU A 257 -4.26 -12.14 -16.97
CA LEU A 257 -5.55 -11.49 -16.67
C LEU A 257 -5.56 -10.84 -15.28
N GLY A 258 -4.46 -10.91 -14.54
CA GLY A 258 -4.34 -10.33 -13.22
C GLY A 258 -4.93 -11.19 -12.10
N ILE A 259 -5.32 -10.54 -11.01
CA ILE A 259 -5.87 -11.17 -9.81
C ILE A 259 -7.39 -11.12 -9.86
N PHE A 260 -8.02 -12.27 -9.76
CA PHE A 260 -9.48 -12.39 -9.71
C PHE A 260 -9.94 -12.43 -8.26
N PHE A 261 -10.28 -11.28 -7.69
CA PHE A 261 -10.58 -11.10 -6.28
C PHE A 261 -12.06 -10.78 -5.98
N GLU A 262 -12.81 -10.29 -6.96
CA GLU A 262 -14.18 -9.82 -6.79
C GLU A 262 -15.11 -10.88 -6.16
N PRO A 263 -15.06 -12.16 -6.53
CA PRO A 263 -15.92 -13.17 -5.93
C PRO A 263 -15.71 -13.37 -4.44
N ILE A 264 -14.50 -13.09 -3.93
CA ILE A 264 -14.17 -13.28 -2.51
C ILE A 264 -14.15 -11.94 -1.74
N LEU A 265 -14.31 -10.81 -2.40
CA LEU A 265 -14.27 -9.48 -1.78
C LEU A 265 -15.33 -9.34 -0.69
N TYR A 266 -16.56 -9.73 -0.98
CA TYR A 266 -17.67 -9.62 -0.02
C TYR A 266 -17.43 -10.45 1.24
N GLU A 267 -17.00 -11.70 1.10
CA GLU A 267 -16.73 -12.60 2.24
C GLU A 267 -15.60 -12.03 3.12
N ASN A 268 -14.53 -11.54 2.52
CA ASN A 268 -13.43 -10.92 3.25
C ASN A 268 -13.87 -9.65 3.98
N LEU A 269 -14.69 -8.79 3.37
CA LEU A 269 -15.26 -7.60 4.01
C LEU A 269 -16.14 -7.95 5.21
N MET A 270 -16.95 -9.00 5.12
CA MET A 270 -17.75 -9.48 6.24
C MET A 270 -16.89 -9.97 7.40
N VAL A 271 -15.81 -10.69 7.13
CA VAL A 271 -14.84 -11.13 8.15
C VAL A 271 -14.17 -9.92 8.82
N MET A 272 -13.73 -8.95 8.03
CA MET A 272 -13.13 -7.71 8.54
C MET A 272 -14.11 -6.93 9.42
N ARG A 273 -15.34 -6.73 8.97
CA ARG A 273 -16.39 -6.05 9.73
C ARG A 273 -16.68 -6.72 11.07
N ASN A 274 -16.76 -8.05 11.09
CA ASN A 274 -16.98 -8.79 12.32
C ASN A 274 -15.83 -8.61 13.32
N LYS A 275 -14.58 -8.64 12.85
CA LYS A 275 -13.39 -8.36 13.69
C LYS A 275 -13.46 -6.97 14.31
N LEU A 276 -13.86 -5.95 13.57
CA LEU A 276 -14.03 -4.58 14.08
C LEU A 276 -15.11 -4.50 15.16
N ILE A 277 -16.25 -5.18 14.95
CA ILE A 277 -17.35 -5.22 15.91
C ILE A 277 -16.91 -5.91 17.21
N GLU A 278 -16.22 -7.04 17.13
CA GLU A 278 -15.71 -7.77 18.29
C GLU A 278 -14.71 -6.93 19.08
N ARG A 279 -13.79 -6.28 18.41
CA ARG A 279 -12.79 -5.39 19.02
C ARG A 279 -13.46 -4.23 19.76
N ASN A 280 -14.42 -3.57 19.13
CA ASN A 280 -15.16 -2.45 19.74
C ASN A 280 -15.97 -2.90 20.98
N LYS A 281 -16.46 -4.14 21.03
CA LYS A 281 -17.11 -4.72 22.21
C LYS A 281 -16.11 -4.96 23.34
N GLN A 282 -14.89 -5.44 23.04
CA GLN A 282 -13.84 -5.65 24.04
C GLN A 282 -13.43 -4.35 24.71
N PHE A 283 -13.17 -3.28 23.92
CA PHE A 283 -12.83 -1.97 24.46
C PHE A 283 -13.93 -1.39 25.37
N LYS A 284 -15.19 -1.50 24.99
CA LYS A 284 -16.32 -1.05 25.84
C LYS A 284 -16.49 -1.91 27.10
N GLY A 285 -16.13 -3.19 27.06
CA GLY A 285 -16.13 -4.06 28.22
C GLY A 285 -15.04 -3.70 29.23
N GLU A 286 -13.85 -3.32 28.75
CA GLU A 286 -12.74 -2.89 29.61
C GLU A 286 -12.96 -1.52 30.28
N GLU A 287 -13.63 -0.58 29.61
CA GLU A 287 -14.02 0.70 30.20
C GLU A 287 -15.05 0.51 31.33
N ASN A 288 -16.00 -0.42 31.19
CA ASN A 288 -17.00 -0.71 32.23
C ASN A 288 -16.45 -1.49 33.43
N VAL A 289 -15.28 -2.06 33.36
CA VAL A 289 -14.60 -2.77 34.48
C VAL A 289 -13.70 -1.83 35.29
N ARG A 290 -13.38 -0.63 34.77
CA ARG A 290 -12.53 0.37 35.42
C ARG A 290 -13.31 1.46 36.16
N HIS A 291 -14.63 1.35 36.23
CA HIS A 291 -15.55 2.16 37.04
C HIS A 291 -16.25 1.27 38.07
#